data_563c3a53fb9fc505da1093bcf7e74a65
#
_entry.id   563c3a53fb9fc505da1093bcf7e74a65
#
_cell.length_a   1.000
_cell.length_b   1.000
_cell.length_c   1.000
_cell.angle_alpha   90.00
_cell.angle_beta   90.00
_cell.angle_gamma   90.00
#
_symmetry.space_group_name_H-M   'P 1'
#
loop_
_entity.id
_entity.type
_entity.pdbx_description
1 polymer ?
#
loop_
_entity_poly.entity_id
_entity_poly.type
_entity_poly.pdbx_seq_one_letter_code
_entity_poly.pdbx_strand_id
1 'polypeptide(L)'
;MSISAAFTTVACLQFEPVVGAKAHNIALGLKLIEAAAAQGAQLIVLPELANSGYMFATRAEAFAEAEPVPGGPTCEAWIAAAARLGVTLVAGVAERDGDVLYNAAVVIGPTGYIGTFRKVHLWNAENLFFEPGNLGFPVFRTPHGRIGVAICYDIWFPETFRLQALQGADIVCVPTNWVPIPGQVPGREAMATILAMAAAHSNSLFIACADRIGTERGQPFEGQSVIVGCTGWPVAGPASRDIEEIVLAAVDLGEARRARNWNEFNQVLRDRRTDVYDEMLGSKQVPGWY
;
A
#
# COMPACT_ATOMS: atom_id res chain seq x y z
N MET A 1 28.60 -15.46 -15.55
CA MET A 1 27.23 -15.68 -16.01
C MET A 1 26.46 -14.40 -15.70
N SER A 2 26.04 -13.66 -16.71
CA SER A 2 25.14 -12.49 -16.55
C SER A 2 23.78 -13.03 -16.10
N ILE A 3 23.42 -12.80 -14.84
CA ILE A 3 22.05 -13.06 -14.38
C ILE A 3 21.21 -12.00 -15.10
N SER A 4 20.42 -12.42 -16.08
CA SER A 4 19.42 -11.55 -16.69
C SER A 4 18.54 -11.01 -15.56
N ALA A 5 18.49 -9.69 -15.41
CA ALA A 5 17.60 -9.06 -14.45
C ALA A 5 16.16 -9.43 -14.81
N ALA A 6 15.48 -10.10 -13.89
CA ALA A 6 14.06 -10.40 -14.07
C ALA A 6 13.26 -9.15 -13.66
N PHE A 7 12.73 -8.44 -14.66
CA PHE A 7 11.87 -7.29 -14.41
C PHE A 7 10.50 -7.76 -13.95
N THR A 8 9.94 -7.05 -12.98
CA THR A 8 8.54 -7.16 -12.56
C THR A 8 7.82 -5.90 -13.00
N THR A 9 6.76 -6.04 -13.77
CA THR A 9 5.91 -4.90 -14.12
C THR A 9 4.90 -4.67 -13.00
N VAL A 10 5.02 -3.51 -12.35
CA VAL A 10 4.18 -3.07 -11.23
C VAL A 10 3.14 -2.09 -11.76
N ALA A 11 1.89 -2.22 -11.32
CA ALA A 11 0.82 -1.27 -11.62
C ALA A 11 0.16 -0.76 -10.35
N CYS A 12 -0.12 0.54 -10.28
CA CYS A 12 -1.01 1.14 -9.29
C CYS A 12 -2.29 1.56 -10.00
N LEU A 13 -3.42 1.08 -9.52
CA LEU A 13 -4.73 1.42 -10.07
C LEU A 13 -5.29 2.63 -9.34
N GLN A 14 -5.55 3.70 -10.06
CA GLN A 14 -6.17 4.91 -9.54
C GLN A 14 -7.62 4.98 -10.01
N PHE A 15 -8.57 4.94 -9.09
CA PHE A 15 -10.01 5.02 -9.41
C PHE A 15 -10.82 5.52 -8.21
N GLU A 16 -12.13 5.70 -8.39
CA GLU A 16 -13.05 6.18 -7.36
C GLU A 16 -13.95 5.05 -6.84
N PRO A 17 -13.61 4.37 -5.72
CA PRO A 17 -14.54 3.50 -5.01
C PRO A 17 -15.68 4.33 -4.41
N VAL A 18 -16.90 3.79 -4.43
CA VAL A 18 -18.10 4.47 -3.91
C VAL A 18 -18.59 3.75 -2.66
N VAL A 19 -18.76 4.48 -1.55
CA VAL A 19 -19.25 3.91 -0.30
C VAL A 19 -20.67 3.36 -0.47
N GLY A 20 -20.88 2.11 0.01
CA GLY A 20 -22.17 1.40 -0.13
C GLY A 20 -22.45 0.80 -1.52
N ALA A 21 -21.51 0.89 -2.46
CA ALA A 21 -21.67 0.35 -3.81
C ALA A 21 -20.74 -0.83 -4.10
N LYS A 22 -20.59 -1.76 -3.14
CA LYS A 22 -19.64 -2.88 -3.18
C LYS A 22 -19.59 -3.64 -4.51
N ALA A 23 -20.75 -4.02 -5.05
CA ALA A 23 -20.79 -4.76 -6.31
C ALA A 23 -20.21 -3.95 -7.48
N HIS A 24 -20.47 -2.64 -7.52
CA HIS A 24 -19.89 -1.73 -8.49
C HIS A 24 -18.38 -1.62 -8.32
N ASN A 25 -17.91 -1.44 -7.09
CA ASN A 25 -16.48 -1.31 -6.76
C ASN A 25 -15.70 -2.56 -7.15
N ILE A 26 -16.24 -3.74 -6.86
CA ILE A 26 -15.65 -5.03 -7.28
C ILE A 26 -15.55 -5.10 -8.79
N ALA A 27 -16.63 -4.80 -9.51
CA ALA A 27 -16.66 -4.87 -10.97
C ALA A 27 -15.69 -3.89 -11.63
N LEU A 28 -15.60 -2.66 -11.11
CA LEU A 28 -14.66 -1.65 -11.56
C LEU A 28 -13.21 -2.08 -11.29
N GLY A 29 -12.92 -2.54 -10.08
CA GLY A 29 -11.59 -3.07 -9.71
C GLY A 29 -11.16 -4.21 -10.61
N LEU A 30 -12.05 -5.18 -10.89
CA LEU A 30 -11.77 -6.30 -11.80
C LEU A 30 -11.47 -5.82 -13.23
N LYS A 31 -12.26 -4.89 -13.76
CA LYS A 31 -12.03 -4.28 -15.08
C LYS A 31 -10.63 -3.66 -15.17
N LEU A 32 -10.21 -2.92 -14.13
CA LEU A 32 -8.90 -2.27 -14.10
C LEU A 32 -7.76 -3.27 -13.89
N ILE A 33 -7.96 -4.31 -13.09
CA ILE A 33 -7.00 -5.43 -12.95
C ILE A 33 -6.78 -6.09 -14.31
N GLU A 34 -7.83 -6.39 -15.06
CA GLU A 34 -7.74 -6.97 -16.40
C GLU A 34 -7.01 -6.03 -17.38
N ALA A 35 -7.32 -4.74 -17.34
CA ALA A 35 -6.66 -3.74 -18.18
C ALA A 35 -5.17 -3.58 -17.86
N ALA A 36 -4.79 -3.63 -16.58
CA ALA A 36 -3.39 -3.61 -16.16
C ALA A 36 -2.65 -4.88 -16.57
N ALA A 37 -3.25 -6.04 -16.36
CA ALA A 37 -2.68 -7.33 -16.78
C ALA A 37 -2.48 -7.40 -18.30
N ALA A 38 -3.42 -6.87 -19.09
CA ALA A 38 -3.30 -6.77 -20.55
C ALA A 38 -2.14 -5.87 -20.99
N GLN A 39 -1.71 -4.92 -20.14
CA GLN A 39 -0.52 -4.09 -20.36
C GLN A 39 0.76 -4.72 -19.79
N GLY A 40 0.70 -5.97 -19.33
CA GLY A 40 1.84 -6.73 -18.83
C GLY A 40 2.11 -6.59 -17.33
N ALA A 41 1.20 -5.99 -16.55
CA ALA A 41 1.35 -5.92 -15.10
C ALA A 41 1.36 -7.31 -14.46
N GLN A 42 2.29 -7.54 -13.54
CA GLN A 42 2.46 -8.78 -12.79
C GLN A 42 2.18 -8.58 -11.29
N LEU A 43 2.44 -7.38 -10.77
CA LEU A 43 2.09 -6.95 -9.43
C LEU A 43 1.19 -5.73 -9.54
N ILE A 44 -0.03 -5.83 -9.02
CA ILE A 44 -1.06 -4.81 -9.16
C ILE A 44 -1.52 -4.37 -7.77
N VAL A 45 -1.49 -3.07 -7.52
CA VAL A 45 -1.91 -2.45 -6.25
C VAL A 45 -3.20 -1.68 -6.47
N LEU A 46 -4.20 -1.91 -5.62
CA LEU A 46 -5.49 -1.22 -5.59
C LEU A 46 -5.53 -0.24 -4.41
N PRO A 47 -6.42 0.77 -4.44
CA PRO A 47 -6.59 1.71 -3.32
C PRO A 47 -6.98 1.05 -2.00
N GLU A 48 -6.85 1.81 -0.93
CA GLU A 48 -7.37 1.49 0.41
C GLU A 48 -8.90 1.37 0.35
N LEU A 49 -9.46 0.35 1.05
CA LEU A 49 -10.90 0.08 1.08
C LEU A 49 -11.54 0.07 -0.32
N ALA A 50 -10.83 -0.48 -1.29
CA ALA A 50 -11.23 -0.49 -2.70
C ALA A 50 -12.57 -1.17 -2.97
N ASN A 51 -13.01 -2.06 -2.08
CA ASN A 51 -14.28 -2.77 -2.20
C ASN A 51 -15.48 -2.00 -1.62
N SER A 52 -15.26 -1.12 -0.64
CA SER A 52 -16.33 -0.60 0.22
C SER A 52 -16.53 0.92 0.14
N GLY A 53 -15.54 1.69 -0.38
CA GLY A 53 -15.45 3.11 -0.15
C GLY A 53 -14.91 3.42 1.25
N TYR A 54 -14.72 4.70 1.58
CA TYR A 54 -13.94 5.13 2.74
C TYR A 54 -14.76 5.90 3.80
N MET A 55 -15.62 6.83 3.36
CA MET A 55 -16.30 7.77 4.25
C MET A 55 -17.56 7.16 4.87
N PHE A 56 -17.39 6.20 5.78
CA PHE A 56 -18.52 5.65 6.54
C PHE A 56 -19.15 6.70 7.47
N ALA A 57 -20.48 6.70 7.54
CA ALA A 57 -21.21 7.58 8.45
C ALA A 57 -21.38 6.96 9.85
N THR A 58 -21.43 5.64 9.94
CA THR A 58 -21.63 4.90 11.19
C THR A 58 -20.85 3.59 11.21
N ARG A 59 -20.59 3.05 12.40
CA ARG A 59 -20.02 1.70 12.55
C ARG A 59 -20.92 0.62 11.93
N ALA A 60 -22.24 0.79 11.99
CA ALA A 60 -23.18 -0.17 11.38
C ALA A 60 -23.02 -0.21 9.85
N GLU A 61 -22.81 0.94 9.21
CA GLU A 61 -22.53 1.02 7.78
C GLU A 61 -21.19 0.34 7.44
N ALA A 62 -20.12 0.66 8.18
CA ALA A 62 -18.82 0.01 8.00
C ALA A 62 -18.93 -1.51 8.18
N PHE A 63 -19.72 -1.96 9.16
CA PHE A 63 -19.95 -3.39 9.41
C PHE A 63 -20.71 -4.08 8.28
N ALA A 64 -21.68 -3.41 7.65
CA ALA A 64 -22.42 -3.94 6.51
C ALA A 64 -21.54 -4.09 5.26
N GLU A 65 -20.56 -3.19 5.10
CA GLU A 65 -19.63 -3.20 3.98
C GLU A 65 -18.40 -4.12 4.21
N ALA A 66 -18.08 -4.45 5.46
CA ALA A 66 -16.95 -5.30 5.77
C ALA A 66 -17.24 -6.80 5.48
N GLU A 67 -16.19 -7.53 5.16
CA GLU A 67 -16.26 -8.94 4.76
C GLU A 67 -15.28 -9.80 5.55
N PRO A 68 -15.58 -11.09 5.78
CA PRO A 68 -14.57 -12.04 6.23
C PRO A 68 -13.42 -12.13 5.20
N VAL A 69 -12.19 -12.15 5.70
CA VAL A 69 -11.01 -12.33 4.84
C VAL A 69 -10.36 -13.68 5.15
N PRO A 70 -10.08 -14.51 4.14
CA PRO A 70 -10.29 -14.32 2.69
C PRO A 70 -11.67 -14.79 2.16
N GLY A 71 -12.60 -15.19 3.01
CA GLY A 71 -13.84 -15.87 2.62
C GLY A 71 -14.99 -14.96 2.16
N GLY A 72 -14.74 -13.67 1.93
CA GLY A 72 -15.75 -12.74 1.43
C GLY A 72 -15.79 -12.64 -0.09
N PRO A 73 -16.92 -12.18 -0.68
CA PRO A 73 -17.12 -12.14 -2.12
C PRO A 73 -16.08 -11.29 -2.87
N THR A 74 -15.56 -10.24 -2.27
CA THR A 74 -14.48 -9.44 -2.86
C THR A 74 -13.19 -10.26 -3.03
N CYS A 75 -12.76 -10.92 -1.95
CA CYS A 75 -11.55 -11.75 -1.99
C CYS A 75 -11.71 -12.93 -2.94
N GLU A 76 -12.87 -13.58 -2.98
CA GLU A 76 -13.16 -14.68 -3.92
C GLU A 76 -13.02 -14.22 -5.37
N ALA A 77 -13.59 -13.05 -5.72
CA ALA A 77 -13.49 -12.48 -7.05
C ALA A 77 -12.04 -12.12 -7.43
N TRP A 78 -11.29 -11.52 -6.52
CA TRP A 78 -9.88 -11.16 -6.74
C TRP A 78 -8.99 -12.40 -6.82
N ILE A 79 -9.22 -13.44 -6.03
CA ILE A 79 -8.50 -14.73 -6.13
C ILE A 79 -8.72 -15.37 -7.50
N ALA A 80 -9.97 -15.39 -7.97
CA ALA A 80 -10.27 -15.92 -9.30
C ALA A 80 -9.58 -15.12 -10.42
N ALA A 81 -9.57 -13.79 -10.32
CA ALA A 81 -8.89 -12.93 -11.28
C ALA A 81 -7.38 -13.12 -11.26
N ALA A 82 -6.75 -13.15 -10.07
CA ALA A 82 -5.32 -13.35 -9.92
C ALA A 82 -4.86 -14.69 -10.50
N ALA A 83 -5.61 -15.77 -10.25
CA ALA A 83 -5.33 -17.09 -10.80
C ALA A 83 -5.47 -17.11 -12.34
N ARG A 84 -6.52 -16.54 -12.88
CA ARG A 84 -6.75 -16.48 -14.34
C ARG A 84 -5.70 -15.66 -15.08
N LEU A 85 -5.28 -14.55 -14.50
CA LEU A 85 -4.37 -13.60 -15.15
C LEU A 85 -2.89 -13.87 -14.81
N GLY A 86 -2.59 -14.74 -13.84
CA GLY A 86 -1.23 -15.02 -13.42
C GLY A 86 -0.55 -13.87 -12.67
N VAL A 87 -1.33 -13.00 -12.00
CA VAL A 87 -0.83 -11.78 -11.34
C VAL A 87 -0.83 -11.90 -9.81
N THR A 88 -0.05 -11.03 -9.16
CA THR A 88 -0.14 -10.78 -7.71
C THR A 88 -0.91 -9.48 -7.47
N LEU A 89 -1.88 -9.51 -6.56
CA LEU A 89 -2.68 -8.36 -6.15
C LEU A 89 -2.34 -7.97 -4.71
N VAL A 90 -2.28 -6.65 -4.46
CA VAL A 90 -2.31 -6.05 -3.12
C VAL A 90 -3.47 -5.07 -3.11
N ALA A 91 -4.52 -5.35 -2.36
CA ALA A 91 -5.78 -4.62 -2.49
C ALA A 91 -6.39 -4.30 -1.13
N GLY A 92 -6.80 -3.04 -0.95
CA GLY A 92 -7.47 -2.57 0.27
C GLY A 92 -8.88 -3.14 0.41
N VAL A 93 -9.23 -3.59 1.60
CA VAL A 93 -10.52 -4.22 1.93
C VAL A 93 -10.98 -3.85 3.33
N ALA A 94 -12.29 -3.66 3.51
CA ALA A 94 -12.88 -3.62 4.86
C ALA A 94 -13.01 -5.07 5.37
N GLU A 95 -12.18 -5.44 6.32
CA GLU A 95 -12.16 -6.78 6.94
C GLU A 95 -13.08 -6.84 8.14
N ARG A 96 -13.84 -7.93 8.25
CA ARG A 96 -14.62 -8.29 9.43
C ARG A 96 -14.09 -9.60 10.02
N ASP A 97 -13.64 -9.53 11.28
CA ASP A 97 -13.19 -10.67 12.08
C ASP A 97 -14.11 -10.78 13.31
N GLY A 98 -15.16 -11.60 13.21
CA GLY A 98 -16.25 -11.64 14.19
C GLY A 98 -16.97 -10.29 14.27
N ASP A 99 -16.92 -9.67 15.44
CA ASP A 99 -17.48 -8.34 15.70
C ASP A 99 -16.48 -7.20 15.56
N VAL A 100 -15.25 -7.51 15.19
CA VAL A 100 -14.15 -6.56 15.02
C VAL A 100 -13.98 -6.20 13.55
N LEU A 101 -13.74 -4.92 13.28
CA LEU A 101 -13.49 -4.42 11.93
C LEU A 101 -12.04 -3.94 11.81
N TYR A 102 -11.41 -4.22 10.67
CA TYR A 102 -10.09 -3.73 10.33
C TYR A 102 -10.09 -3.08 8.95
N ASN A 103 -9.39 -1.96 8.83
CA ASN A 103 -8.94 -1.47 7.54
C ASN A 103 -7.74 -2.34 7.15
N ALA A 104 -7.91 -3.15 6.13
CA ALA A 104 -6.94 -4.19 5.78
C ALA A 104 -6.54 -4.15 4.31
N ALA A 105 -5.46 -4.83 3.99
CA ALA A 105 -5.05 -5.12 2.62
C ALA A 105 -4.73 -6.59 2.47
N VAL A 106 -5.26 -7.21 1.42
CA VAL A 106 -5.01 -8.61 1.10
C VAL A 106 -3.88 -8.73 0.07
N VAL A 107 -3.05 -9.75 0.24
CA VAL A 107 -2.04 -10.16 -0.74
C VAL A 107 -2.52 -11.47 -1.34
N ILE A 108 -2.74 -11.46 -2.65
CA ILE A 108 -3.27 -12.59 -3.42
C ILE A 108 -2.29 -12.87 -4.56
N GLY A 109 -1.88 -14.11 -4.72
CA GLY A 109 -1.02 -14.55 -5.82
C GLY A 109 -1.79 -15.40 -6.84
N PRO A 110 -1.09 -15.84 -7.90
CA PRO A 110 -1.69 -16.72 -8.93
C PRO A 110 -2.22 -18.05 -8.38
N THR A 111 -1.72 -18.48 -7.22
CA THR A 111 -2.11 -19.74 -6.56
C THR A 111 -3.12 -19.53 -5.44
N GLY A 112 -3.60 -18.31 -5.23
CA GLY A 112 -4.61 -17.97 -4.23
C GLY A 112 -4.16 -16.95 -3.20
N TYR A 113 -4.89 -16.89 -2.09
CA TYR A 113 -4.62 -16.00 -0.97
C TYR A 113 -3.28 -16.32 -0.28
N ILE A 114 -2.49 -15.27 -0.02
CA ILE A 114 -1.17 -15.38 0.62
C ILE A 114 -1.21 -14.87 2.05
N GLY A 115 -1.91 -13.75 2.29
CA GLY A 115 -2.02 -13.17 3.63
C GLY A 115 -2.69 -11.82 3.66
N THR A 116 -2.83 -11.26 4.87
CA THR A 116 -3.45 -9.96 5.14
C THR A 116 -2.50 -9.09 5.96
N PHE A 117 -2.52 -7.80 5.66
CA PHE A 117 -2.01 -6.72 6.50
C PHE A 117 -3.20 -5.94 7.04
N ARG A 118 -3.22 -5.64 8.34
CA ARG A 118 -4.21 -4.77 9.00
C ARG A 118 -3.54 -3.43 9.30
N LYS A 119 -4.14 -2.33 8.88
CA LYS A 119 -3.62 -0.96 9.05
C LYS A 119 -3.26 -0.69 10.51
N VAL A 120 -1.99 -0.38 10.76
CA VAL A 120 -1.49 -0.22 12.14
C VAL A 120 -1.85 1.15 12.69
N HIS A 121 -1.77 2.20 11.85
CA HIS A 121 -2.03 3.56 12.26
C HIS A 121 -3.31 4.08 11.60
N LEU A 122 -4.36 4.19 12.39
CA LEU A 122 -5.67 4.67 11.92
C LEU A 122 -5.68 6.18 11.78
N TRP A 123 -6.34 6.68 10.74
CA TRP A 123 -6.47 8.10 10.46
C TRP A 123 -7.85 8.63 10.86
N ASN A 124 -7.89 9.72 11.65
CA ASN A 124 -9.08 10.50 11.96
C ASN A 124 -10.28 9.61 12.37
N ALA A 125 -11.40 9.72 11.64
CA ALA A 125 -12.65 9.00 11.93
C ALA A 125 -12.56 7.46 11.78
N GLU A 126 -11.51 6.92 11.17
CA GLU A 126 -11.28 5.47 11.15
C GLU A 126 -11.30 4.87 12.56
N ASN A 127 -10.81 5.61 13.56
CA ASN A 127 -10.82 5.22 14.98
C ASN A 127 -12.22 5.00 15.56
N LEU A 128 -13.29 5.44 14.88
CA LEU A 128 -14.68 5.20 15.28
C LEU A 128 -15.22 3.86 14.77
N PHE A 129 -14.58 3.28 13.76
CA PHE A 129 -15.08 2.13 13.02
C PHE A 129 -14.18 0.92 13.12
N PHE A 130 -12.88 1.12 13.00
CA PHE A 130 -11.86 0.08 12.89
C PHE A 130 -10.99 0.00 14.14
N GLU A 131 -10.45 -1.19 14.40
CA GLU A 131 -9.39 -1.39 15.39
C GLU A 131 -7.99 -1.29 14.75
N PRO A 132 -6.98 -0.80 15.47
CA PRO A 132 -5.60 -0.84 15.03
C PRO A 132 -5.15 -2.26 14.67
N GLY A 133 -4.36 -2.37 13.63
CA GLY A 133 -3.85 -3.66 13.15
C GLY A 133 -2.99 -4.39 14.19
N ASN A 134 -3.18 -5.69 14.29
CA ASN A 134 -2.55 -6.56 15.28
C ASN A 134 -1.65 -7.66 14.66
N LEU A 135 -1.36 -7.58 13.35
CA LEU A 135 -0.53 -8.55 12.62
C LEU A 135 0.93 -8.09 12.47
N GLY A 136 1.28 -6.90 12.98
CA GLY A 136 2.59 -6.29 12.78
C GLY A 136 2.83 -5.88 11.33
N PHE A 137 4.10 -5.94 10.88
CA PHE A 137 4.51 -5.57 9.54
C PHE A 137 5.09 -6.77 8.77
N PRO A 138 4.27 -7.75 8.37
CA PRO A 138 4.74 -8.95 7.67
C PRO A 138 5.28 -8.63 6.29
N VAL A 139 6.23 -9.44 5.83
CA VAL A 139 6.72 -9.43 4.44
C VAL A 139 6.31 -10.73 3.76
N PHE A 140 5.55 -10.61 2.69
CA PHE A 140 4.97 -11.72 1.95
C PHE A 140 5.89 -12.15 0.81
N ARG A 141 6.11 -13.45 0.68
CA ARG A 141 6.83 -14.02 -0.47
C ARG A 141 5.84 -14.33 -1.57
N THR A 142 6.07 -13.77 -2.74
CA THR A 142 5.25 -13.98 -3.93
C THR A 142 6.13 -14.34 -5.12
N PRO A 143 5.54 -14.86 -6.22
CA PRO A 143 6.30 -15.09 -7.46
C PRO A 143 6.92 -13.81 -8.04
N HIS A 144 6.32 -12.64 -7.72
CA HIS A 144 6.69 -11.34 -8.29
C HIS A 144 7.47 -10.44 -7.31
N GLY A 145 8.01 -10.99 -6.21
CA GLY A 145 8.87 -10.28 -5.27
C GLY A 145 8.54 -10.54 -3.81
N ARG A 146 9.35 -9.98 -2.91
CA ARG A 146 9.09 -9.94 -1.47
C ARG A 146 8.41 -8.63 -1.15
N ILE A 147 7.14 -8.70 -0.81
CA ILE A 147 6.23 -7.59 -0.73
C ILE A 147 5.97 -7.24 0.74
N GLY A 148 6.31 -6.03 1.13
CA GLY A 148 5.78 -5.38 2.32
C GLY A 148 4.47 -4.67 1.99
N VAL A 149 3.66 -4.41 3.00
CA VAL A 149 2.40 -3.66 2.86
C VAL A 149 2.31 -2.60 3.93
N ALA A 150 1.84 -1.42 3.53
CA ALA A 150 1.43 -0.33 4.42
C ALA A 150 0.10 0.22 3.89
N ILE A 151 -0.69 0.87 4.72
CA ILE A 151 -1.95 1.48 4.27
C ILE A 151 -1.96 2.96 4.66
N CYS A 152 -2.04 3.83 3.63
CA CYS A 152 -2.30 5.26 3.76
C CYS A 152 -1.46 5.93 4.87
N TYR A 153 -2.04 6.19 6.04
CA TYR A 153 -1.39 6.89 7.17
C TYR A 153 -0.17 6.17 7.74
N ASP A 154 -0.02 4.87 7.54
CA ASP A 154 1.20 4.13 7.93
C ASP A 154 2.47 4.71 7.32
N ILE A 155 2.38 5.46 6.19
CA ILE A 155 3.53 6.06 5.51
C ILE A 155 4.16 7.20 6.30
N TRP A 156 3.45 7.81 7.25
CA TRP A 156 3.97 8.86 8.13
C TRP A 156 4.91 8.33 9.22
N PHE A 157 4.99 7.02 9.38
CA PHE A 157 5.81 6.35 10.40
C PHE A 157 7.01 5.67 9.74
N PRO A 158 8.24 6.22 9.89
CA PRO A 158 9.45 5.66 9.28
C PRO A 158 9.71 4.21 9.68
N GLU A 159 9.24 3.80 10.86
CA GLU A 159 9.34 2.44 11.38
C GLU A 159 8.67 1.42 10.46
N THR A 160 7.55 1.78 9.85
CA THR A 160 6.80 0.93 8.90
C THR A 160 7.70 0.39 7.81
N PHE A 161 8.43 1.26 7.14
CA PHE A 161 9.32 0.88 6.04
C PHE A 161 10.60 0.22 6.53
N ARG A 162 11.17 0.75 7.63
CA ARG A 162 12.39 0.20 8.20
C ARG A 162 12.22 -1.24 8.64
N LEU A 163 11.15 -1.57 9.34
CA LEU A 163 10.86 -2.93 9.81
C LEU A 163 10.69 -3.90 8.63
N GLN A 164 10.01 -3.48 7.57
CA GLN A 164 9.83 -4.31 6.38
C GLN A 164 11.13 -4.47 5.58
N ALA A 165 11.94 -3.41 5.46
CA ALA A 165 13.26 -3.50 4.82
C ALA A 165 14.19 -4.47 5.54
N LEU A 166 14.19 -4.46 6.89
CA LEU A 166 14.97 -5.37 7.72
C LEU A 166 14.51 -6.83 7.58
N GLN A 167 13.22 -7.06 7.31
CA GLN A 167 12.67 -8.39 7.01
C GLN A 167 12.89 -8.80 5.55
N GLY A 168 13.52 -7.94 4.75
CA GLY A 168 13.95 -8.25 3.39
C GLY A 168 12.92 -7.96 2.31
N ALA A 169 11.98 -7.04 2.53
CA ALA A 169 11.11 -6.55 1.47
C ALA A 169 11.95 -5.98 0.31
N ASP A 170 11.50 -6.20 -0.91
CA ASP A 170 12.04 -5.59 -2.12
C ASP A 170 11.20 -4.37 -2.53
N ILE A 171 9.89 -4.47 -2.32
CA ILE A 171 8.90 -3.42 -2.57
C ILE A 171 7.90 -3.34 -1.41
N VAL A 172 7.42 -2.14 -1.10
CA VAL A 172 6.26 -1.91 -0.22
C VAL A 172 5.10 -1.40 -1.05
N CYS A 173 4.00 -2.14 -1.06
CA CYS A 173 2.76 -1.74 -1.71
C CYS A 173 1.88 -0.97 -0.72
N VAL A 174 1.37 0.18 -1.14
CA VAL A 174 0.62 1.10 -0.28
C VAL A 174 -0.75 1.39 -0.90
N PRO A 175 -1.77 0.56 -0.63
CA PRO A 175 -3.16 0.96 -0.78
C PRO A 175 -3.44 2.25 0.00
N THR A 176 -4.00 3.28 -0.63
CA THR A 176 -4.15 4.57 0.04
C THR A 176 -5.39 5.34 -0.42
N ASN A 177 -5.85 6.25 0.46
CA ASN A 177 -6.91 7.23 0.22
C ASN A 177 -6.41 8.56 0.80
N TRP A 178 -5.38 9.13 0.18
CA TRP A 178 -4.78 10.37 0.64
C TRP A 178 -5.76 11.53 0.56
N VAL A 179 -5.81 12.26 1.65
CA VAL A 179 -6.62 13.48 1.79
C VAL A 179 -5.71 14.70 1.91
N PRO A 180 -6.17 15.90 1.53
CA PRO A 180 -5.44 17.12 1.82
C PRO A 180 -5.17 17.24 3.32
N ILE A 181 -3.88 17.30 3.70
CA ILE A 181 -3.44 17.43 5.09
C ILE A 181 -3.22 18.90 5.46
N PRO A 182 -3.24 19.27 6.76
CA PRO A 182 -2.86 20.60 7.19
C PRO A 182 -1.48 21.01 6.66
N GLY A 183 -1.42 22.19 6.02
CA GLY A 183 -0.17 22.69 5.41
C GLY A 183 0.12 22.17 3.99
N GLN A 184 -0.76 21.38 3.41
CA GLN A 184 -0.65 21.01 1.99
C GLN A 184 -0.69 22.27 1.12
N VAL A 185 0.30 22.42 0.24
CA VAL A 185 0.39 23.56 -0.68
C VAL A 185 -0.33 23.20 -1.98
N PRO A 186 -1.36 23.95 -2.38
CA PRO A 186 -2.07 23.69 -3.64
C PRO A 186 -1.12 23.66 -4.85
N GLY A 187 -1.31 22.68 -5.73
CA GLY A 187 -0.50 22.51 -6.94
C GLY A 187 0.89 21.90 -6.73
N ARG A 188 1.25 21.55 -5.48
CA ARG A 188 2.45 20.74 -5.17
C ARG A 188 2.07 19.27 -5.07
N GLU A 189 3.08 18.41 -5.15
CA GLU A 189 2.92 16.98 -4.87
C GLU A 189 2.32 16.77 -3.48
N ALA A 190 1.53 15.72 -3.31
CA ALA A 190 1.05 15.32 -1.99
C ALA A 190 2.24 15.09 -1.05
N MET A 191 2.13 15.52 0.21
CA MET A 191 3.19 15.28 1.19
C MET A 191 3.49 13.78 1.33
N ALA A 192 2.50 12.93 1.16
CA ALA A 192 2.67 11.48 1.14
C ALA A 192 3.64 11.00 0.04
N THR A 193 3.62 11.61 -1.16
CA THR A 193 4.59 11.32 -2.22
C THR A 193 6.03 11.63 -1.76
N ILE A 194 6.23 12.76 -1.08
CA ILE A 194 7.55 13.15 -0.55
C ILE A 194 8.00 12.14 0.52
N LEU A 195 7.09 11.70 1.41
CA LEU A 195 7.38 10.69 2.42
C LEU A 195 7.72 9.33 1.79
N ALA A 196 6.99 8.94 0.73
CA ALA A 196 7.31 7.72 -0.02
C ALA A 196 8.70 7.79 -0.66
N MET A 197 9.07 8.92 -1.26
CA MET A 197 10.40 9.15 -1.82
C MET A 197 11.50 9.05 -0.76
N ALA A 198 11.32 9.70 0.37
CA ALA A 198 12.26 9.65 1.50
C ALA A 198 12.39 8.24 2.07
N ALA A 199 11.26 7.52 2.23
CA ALA A 199 11.24 6.15 2.73
C ALA A 199 11.90 5.17 1.74
N ALA A 200 11.63 5.29 0.44
CA ALA A 200 12.25 4.49 -0.60
C ALA A 200 13.77 4.63 -0.56
N HIS A 201 14.27 5.86 -0.55
CA HIS A 201 15.71 6.14 -0.51
C HIS A 201 16.38 5.64 0.76
N SER A 202 15.85 6.01 1.92
CA SER A 202 16.47 5.69 3.23
C SER A 202 16.43 4.20 3.60
N ASN A 203 15.61 3.40 2.91
CA ASN A 203 15.50 1.96 3.14
C ASN A 203 15.91 1.11 1.94
N SER A 204 16.23 1.74 0.81
CA SER A 204 16.50 1.07 -0.48
C SER A 204 15.38 0.10 -0.84
N LEU A 205 14.15 0.63 -0.91
CA LEU A 205 12.93 -0.09 -1.27
C LEU A 205 12.30 0.53 -2.52
N PHE A 206 11.64 -0.29 -3.34
CA PHE A 206 10.60 0.24 -4.21
C PHE A 206 9.34 0.51 -3.39
N ILE A 207 8.58 1.54 -3.73
CA ILE A 207 7.28 1.83 -3.09
C ILE A 207 6.24 2.08 -4.18
N ALA A 208 5.10 1.39 -4.09
CA ALA A 208 4.01 1.51 -5.05
C ALA A 208 2.74 1.96 -4.31
N CYS A 209 2.34 3.21 -4.50
CA CYS A 209 1.18 3.83 -3.85
C CYS A 209 0.03 3.91 -4.85
N ALA A 210 -1.07 3.21 -4.55
CA ALA A 210 -2.30 3.26 -5.34
C ALA A 210 -3.34 4.08 -4.58
N ASP A 211 -3.64 5.27 -5.08
CA ASP A 211 -4.58 6.20 -4.46
C ASP A 211 -5.93 6.20 -5.17
N ARG A 212 -6.96 6.65 -4.47
CA ARG A 212 -8.26 6.95 -5.05
C ARG A 212 -8.32 8.39 -5.53
N ILE A 213 -9.28 8.66 -6.40
CA ILE A 213 -9.70 10.00 -6.81
C ILE A 213 -11.10 10.34 -6.29
N GLY A 214 -11.56 11.54 -6.60
CA GLY A 214 -12.93 12.00 -6.39
C GLY A 214 -13.18 12.66 -5.06
N THR A 215 -14.45 12.83 -4.74
CA THR A 215 -14.92 13.42 -3.47
C THR A 215 -16.05 12.56 -2.91
N GLU A 216 -15.85 12.00 -1.73
CA GLU A 216 -16.83 11.13 -1.10
C GLU A 216 -17.40 11.79 0.15
N ARG A 217 -18.71 12.05 0.17
CA ARG A 217 -19.40 12.73 1.29
C ARG A 217 -18.74 14.05 1.73
N GLY A 218 -18.22 14.82 0.76
CA GLY A 218 -17.58 16.11 1.00
C GLY A 218 -16.08 16.03 1.34
N GLN A 219 -15.51 14.84 1.51
CA GLN A 219 -14.07 14.65 1.66
C GLN A 219 -13.42 14.50 0.27
N PRO A 220 -12.59 15.45 -0.18
CA PRO A 220 -11.80 15.28 -1.40
C PRO A 220 -10.60 14.38 -1.16
N PHE A 221 -10.14 13.71 -2.22
CA PHE A 221 -8.95 12.88 -2.22
C PHE A 221 -7.91 13.42 -3.20
N GLU A 222 -6.63 13.08 -2.96
CA GLU A 222 -5.52 13.69 -3.69
C GLU A 222 -5.23 13.03 -5.04
N GLY A 223 -5.58 11.76 -5.25
CA GLY A 223 -5.08 10.99 -6.38
C GLY A 223 -3.55 10.86 -6.30
N GLN A 224 -2.87 11.12 -7.42
CA GLN A 224 -1.41 11.12 -7.48
C GLN A 224 -0.75 9.76 -7.16
N SER A 225 -1.38 8.66 -7.55
CA SER A 225 -0.77 7.32 -7.50
C SER A 225 0.64 7.35 -8.08
N VAL A 226 1.60 6.69 -7.44
CA VAL A 226 3.01 6.79 -7.80
C VAL A 226 3.76 5.49 -7.54
N ILE A 227 4.72 5.18 -8.42
CA ILE A 227 5.71 4.13 -8.18
C ILE A 227 7.07 4.80 -8.00
N VAL A 228 7.69 4.62 -6.84
CA VAL A 228 8.97 5.20 -6.46
C VAL A 228 10.05 4.13 -6.53
N GLY A 229 11.16 4.45 -7.20
CA GLY A 229 12.33 3.58 -7.27
C GLY A 229 13.13 3.56 -5.97
N CYS A 230 13.95 2.54 -5.78
CA CYS A 230 14.76 2.35 -4.58
C CYS A 230 15.83 3.46 -4.35
N THR A 231 16.02 4.34 -5.31
CA THR A 231 16.84 5.55 -5.20
C THR A 231 16.08 6.76 -4.68
N GLY A 232 14.76 6.63 -4.46
CA GLY A 232 13.90 7.68 -3.93
C GLY A 232 13.21 8.55 -4.98
N TRP A 233 13.45 8.33 -6.27
CA TRP A 233 12.79 9.07 -7.34
C TRP A 233 11.61 8.30 -7.94
N PRO A 234 10.54 8.98 -8.34
CA PRO A 234 9.46 8.35 -9.09
C PRO A 234 9.97 7.70 -10.37
N VAL A 235 9.58 6.46 -10.62
CA VAL A 235 9.83 5.75 -11.88
C VAL A 235 8.59 5.73 -12.77
N ALA A 236 7.40 5.98 -12.18
CA ALA A 236 6.15 6.27 -12.89
C ALA A 236 5.22 7.08 -11.97
N GLY A 237 4.44 7.96 -12.56
CA GLY A 237 3.62 8.94 -11.82
C GLY A 237 4.45 10.16 -11.34
N PRO A 238 3.93 11.00 -10.42
CA PRO A 238 2.57 10.93 -9.89
C PRO A 238 1.49 11.03 -10.96
N ALA A 239 0.40 10.27 -10.80
CA ALA A 239 -0.78 10.35 -11.65
C ALA A 239 -1.49 11.71 -11.52
N SER A 240 -2.49 11.96 -12.36
CA SER A 240 -3.39 13.11 -12.20
C SER A 240 -4.15 13.06 -10.87
N ARG A 241 -4.78 14.17 -10.48
CA ARG A 241 -5.55 14.25 -9.23
C ARG A 241 -6.98 13.73 -9.35
N ASP A 242 -7.50 13.66 -10.56
CA ASP A 242 -8.94 13.57 -10.83
C ASP A 242 -9.32 12.63 -11.98
N ILE A 243 -8.35 11.91 -12.55
CA ILE A 243 -8.59 10.99 -13.68
C ILE A 243 -8.33 9.54 -13.23
N GLU A 244 -9.19 8.61 -13.69
CA GLU A 244 -8.95 7.18 -13.56
C GLU A 244 -7.74 6.80 -14.42
N GLU A 245 -6.70 6.25 -13.80
CA GLU A 245 -5.43 5.94 -14.46
C GLU A 245 -4.83 4.62 -13.97
N ILE A 246 -4.00 4.02 -14.83
CA ILE A 246 -3.12 2.91 -14.46
C ILE A 246 -1.68 3.42 -14.55
N VAL A 247 -1.03 3.61 -13.39
CA VAL A 247 0.39 3.96 -13.32
C VAL A 247 1.20 2.68 -13.40
N LEU A 248 2.11 2.57 -14.37
CA LEU A 248 2.78 1.32 -14.70
C LEU A 248 4.30 1.52 -14.85
N ALA A 249 5.10 0.64 -14.23
CA ALA A 249 6.54 0.62 -14.37
C ALA A 249 7.10 -0.81 -14.38
N ALA A 250 8.05 -1.09 -15.27
CA ALA A 250 8.87 -2.29 -15.22
C ALA A 250 10.11 -2.02 -14.37
N VAL A 251 10.28 -2.77 -13.27
CA VAL A 251 11.36 -2.57 -12.28
C VAL A 251 12.11 -3.88 -12.00
N ASP A 252 13.43 -3.77 -11.81
CA ASP A 252 14.23 -4.87 -11.26
C ASP A 252 14.19 -4.83 -9.74
N LEU A 253 13.30 -5.59 -9.11
CA LEU A 253 13.17 -5.64 -7.66
C LEU A 253 14.44 -6.10 -6.93
N GLY A 254 15.35 -6.81 -7.63
CA GLY A 254 16.67 -7.15 -7.10
C GLY A 254 17.57 -5.94 -6.86
N GLU A 255 17.31 -4.82 -7.54
CA GLU A 255 18.03 -3.56 -7.35
C GLU A 255 17.87 -3.03 -5.92
N ALA A 256 16.71 -3.19 -5.30
CA ALA A 256 16.48 -2.79 -3.90
C ALA A 256 17.57 -3.35 -2.96
N ARG A 257 17.99 -4.59 -3.17
CA ARG A 257 19.03 -5.22 -2.36
C ARG A 257 20.43 -4.73 -2.71
N ARG A 258 20.72 -4.44 -3.99
CA ARG A 258 22.01 -3.91 -4.44
C ARG A 258 22.19 -2.47 -4.00
N ALA A 259 21.15 -1.66 -4.06
CA ALA A 259 21.14 -0.26 -3.70
C ALA A 259 21.36 0.00 -2.20
N ARG A 260 21.31 -1.02 -1.33
CA ARG A 260 21.66 -0.91 0.10
C ARG A 260 23.14 -0.59 0.32
N ASN A 261 24.01 -0.98 -0.60
CA ASN A 261 25.43 -0.68 -0.57
C ASN A 261 25.69 0.61 -1.36
N TRP A 262 25.90 1.73 -0.66
CA TRP A 262 26.09 3.03 -1.27
C TRP A 262 27.52 3.24 -1.77
N ASN A 263 28.48 2.64 -1.07
CA ASN A 263 29.89 2.64 -1.44
C ASN A 263 30.58 1.46 -0.73
N GLU A 264 31.92 1.42 -0.81
CA GLU A 264 32.74 0.37 -0.23
C GLU A 264 32.54 0.19 1.29
N PHE A 265 32.22 1.28 2.00
CA PHE A 265 32.15 1.30 3.46
C PHE A 265 30.72 1.38 4.01
N ASN A 266 29.77 1.94 3.26
CA ASN A 266 28.43 2.25 3.77
C ASN A 266 27.33 1.37 3.19
N GLN A 267 26.53 0.80 4.12
CA GLN A 267 25.34 0.01 3.80
C GLN A 267 24.21 0.43 4.73
N VAL A 268 23.14 0.98 4.14
CA VAL A 268 22.09 1.73 4.85
C VAL A 268 21.38 0.96 5.97
N LEU A 269 21.24 -0.36 5.86
CA LEU A 269 20.60 -1.17 6.92
C LEU A 269 21.60 -1.70 7.95
N ARG A 270 22.82 -2.05 7.50
CA ARG A 270 23.89 -2.59 8.36
C ARG A 270 24.46 -1.53 9.31
N ASP A 271 24.63 -0.30 8.80
CA ASP A 271 25.33 0.77 9.52
C ASP A 271 24.48 1.42 10.64
N ARG A 272 23.28 0.85 10.89
CA ARG A 272 22.42 1.30 11.99
C ARG A 272 23.09 1.08 13.33
N ARG A 273 23.04 2.08 14.18
CA ARG A 273 23.60 2.07 15.52
C ARG A 273 22.54 1.64 16.54
N THR A 274 22.13 0.36 16.45
CA THR A 274 21.10 -0.21 17.34
C THR A 274 21.51 -0.14 18.81
N ASP A 275 22.83 -0.16 19.08
CA ASP A 275 23.42 0.05 20.39
C ASP A 275 23.11 1.43 21.01
N VAL A 276 22.74 2.41 20.17
CA VAL A 276 22.46 3.79 20.63
C VAL A 276 20.97 4.08 20.73
N TYR A 277 20.15 3.52 19.83
CA TYR A 277 18.73 3.90 19.76
C TYR A 277 17.75 2.81 20.17
N ASP A 278 18.18 1.59 20.49
CA ASP A 278 17.27 0.52 20.89
C ASP A 278 16.46 0.85 22.15
N GLU A 279 17.07 1.50 23.15
CA GLU A 279 16.37 1.93 24.36
C GLU A 279 15.36 3.05 24.11
N MET A 280 15.55 3.84 23.03
CA MET A 280 14.73 4.99 22.70
C MET A 280 13.63 4.64 21.68
N LEU A 281 13.93 3.76 20.72
CA LEU A 281 12.93 3.23 19.76
C LEU A 281 11.98 2.29 20.48
N GLY A 282 10.77 2.72 20.68
CA GLY A 282 9.74 2.00 21.44
C GLY A 282 9.55 2.57 22.84
N SER A 283 10.34 3.56 23.23
CA SER A 283 10.06 4.35 24.41
C SER A 283 8.77 5.14 24.24
N LYS A 284 7.99 5.20 25.30
CA LYS A 284 6.89 6.17 25.37
C LYS A 284 7.48 7.58 25.33
N GLN A 285 6.76 8.48 24.72
CA GLN A 285 7.14 9.89 24.70
C GLN A 285 7.30 10.41 26.13
N VAL A 286 8.28 11.28 26.34
CA VAL A 286 8.56 11.83 27.67
C VAL A 286 7.36 12.69 28.11
N PRO A 287 6.74 12.42 29.28
CA PRO A 287 5.62 13.21 29.78
C PRO A 287 5.99 14.70 29.90
N GLY A 288 5.11 15.59 29.43
CA GLY A 288 5.30 17.04 29.53
C GLY A 288 5.92 17.71 28.30
N TRP A 289 6.09 16.98 27.19
CA TRP A 289 6.55 17.54 25.92
C TRP A 289 5.39 17.91 24.96
N TYR A 290 4.13 17.83 25.43
CA TYR A 290 2.92 18.23 24.70
C TYR A 290 2.22 19.38 25.40
#